data_753f7f20294a8fdbbe79dc1d1e14c2ca
#
_entry.id   753f7f20294a8fdbbe79dc1d1e14c2ca
#
_cell.length_a   1.000
_cell.length_b   1.000
_cell.length_c   1.000
_cell.angle_alpha   90.00
_cell.angle_beta   90.00
_cell.angle_gamma   90.00
#
_symmetry.space_group_name_H-M   'P 1'
#
loop_
_entity.id
_entity.type
_entity.pdbx_description
1 polymer ?
#
loop_
_entity_poly.entity_id
_entity_poly.type
_entity_poly.pdbx_seq_one_letter_code
_entity_poly.pdbx_strand_id
1 'polypeptide(L)'
;MKVNKYIISALVCPFVLGSCADWDDWKYDVEKPQTIAQYEYLNDYAPLKEYLDRDAHPGFKVSAALAVDEFNQQGPLFRLAAHNFDEIVAGNAMKMASCVNDQGVMDFSKVSSFVRAAEDAGLTVYGHTLAWHAQQPRKWLEKLIADKELDVDPDQKTFTELSRQTYTDGKFPFYQMGCAPDIINGSIHFVPTGDWSQFFCLPGLALTPGNYAVDVEIKSTKSGNIKMTVQNGWGGDAESCNGTVALKEGWTTARFKMTLEQGGNYDFILKPETFDATLDLKSVTIKKIVKMNSIPLTPQEKSDTLTWAMNKWISGMMQATEGKVKAWDLINEAISGGGNVNGFYALQTAATSENNPQDFYWQDYFTPEMYGPIVEKAARDAYAAVEGTNPEDLKLFINDYNLESDWDNNQKVKSLVYWIGVWEKKGKELGWNTKIDGIGSQMHISYYENEQTLESKKKAIQNMLKIMAETGKLVRISEIDMGYVDKDGKDVTTAQLEKLPIEERVAKEKAMAEHYKWIIEQYFKIVPVSQQYGICQWCLTDSPTDSGWRPGQPVGLWNLNYQRKPAYGGFADGLANKQQ
;
A
#
# COMPACT_ATOMS: atom_id res chain seq x y z
N MET A 1 -46.04 -73.73 34.42
CA MET A 1 -46.74 -73.64 35.73
C MET A 1 -47.38 -72.29 35.88
N LYS A 2 -48.75 -72.23 35.93
CA LYS A 2 -49.66 -71.18 36.42
C LYS A 2 -49.37 -69.70 36.07
N VAL A 3 -50.07 -69.14 35.11
CA VAL A 3 -51.37 -68.44 35.08
C VAL A 3 -51.59 -67.50 36.29
N ASN A 4 -51.72 -66.20 36.02
CA ASN A 4 -52.86 -65.45 36.51
C ASN A 4 -53.11 -64.17 35.66
N LYS A 5 -54.37 -64.13 35.15
CA LYS A 5 -55.00 -63.00 34.47
C LYS A 5 -55.50 -62.01 35.53
N TYR A 6 -55.33 -60.73 35.32
CA TYR A 6 -56.27 -59.74 35.85
C TYR A 6 -56.60 -58.75 34.70
N ILE A 7 -57.91 -58.85 34.38
CA ILE A 7 -58.62 -57.88 33.55
C ILE A 7 -58.97 -56.71 34.46
N ILE A 8 -58.60 -55.51 34.09
CA ILE A 8 -59.12 -54.27 34.64
C ILE A 8 -59.79 -53.51 33.49
N SER A 9 -61.13 -53.49 33.55
CA SER A 9 -61.99 -52.66 32.71
C SER A 9 -61.79 -51.19 33.09
N ALA A 10 -61.29 -50.40 32.20
CA ALA A 10 -61.27 -48.94 32.34
C ALA A 10 -62.49 -48.35 31.62
N LEU A 11 -63.34 -47.69 32.40
CA LEU A 11 -64.51 -46.92 31.97
C LEU A 11 -64.00 -45.78 31.06
N VAL A 12 -64.44 -45.75 29.82
CA VAL A 12 -64.31 -44.61 28.94
C VAL A 12 -65.45 -43.65 29.21
N CYS A 13 -65.20 -42.54 29.87
CA CYS A 13 -66.09 -41.39 29.93
C CYS A 13 -65.76 -40.47 28.71
N PRO A 14 -66.71 -40.22 27.82
CA PRO A 14 -66.51 -39.21 26.79
C PRO A 14 -66.82 -37.83 27.41
N PHE A 15 -65.77 -37.09 27.81
CA PHE A 15 -65.89 -35.65 27.98
C PHE A 15 -65.87 -35.03 26.62
N VAL A 16 -67.00 -34.74 26.04
CA VAL A 16 -67.16 -33.80 24.96
C VAL A 16 -67.08 -32.41 25.61
N LEU A 17 -65.88 -31.91 25.71
CA LEU A 17 -65.67 -30.48 25.88
C LEU A 17 -65.75 -29.87 24.48
N GLY A 18 -66.89 -29.36 24.11
CA GLY A 18 -67.07 -28.41 23.04
C GLY A 18 -66.33 -27.14 23.42
N SER A 19 -65.02 -27.08 23.10
CA SER A 19 -64.33 -25.86 23.05
C SER A 19 -64.62 -25.27 21.67
N CYS A 20 -65.59 -24.39 21.58
CA CYS A 20 -65.69 -23.42 20.53
C CYS A 20 -64.54 -22.44 20.77
N ALA A 21 -63.36 -22.86 20.43
CA ALA A 21 -62.30 -21.90 20.16
C ALA A 21 -62.57 -21.40 18.75
N ASP A 22 -63.03 -20.17 18.64
CA ASP A 22 -63.10 -19.43 17.38
C ASP A 22 -61.68 -19.20 16.95
N TRP A 23 -61.15 -20.11 16.12
CA TRP A 23 -59.83 -20.00 15.57
C TRP A 23 -59.73 -18.89 14.51
N ASP A 24 -60.86 -18.32 14.10
CA ASP A 24 -60.94 -17.20 13.14
C ASP A 24 -60.58 -15.85 13.76
N ASP A 25 -60.64 -15.68 15.09
CA ASP A 25 -60.29 -14.44 15.78
C ASP A 25 -58.77 -14.32 16.10
N TRP A 26 -57.97 -15.35 15.80
CA TRP A 26 -56.52 -15.31 16.00
C TRP A 26 -55.79 -14.96 14.71
N LYS A 27 -56.37 -14.12 13.88
CA LYS A 27 -55.59 -13.39 12.86
C LYS A 27 -54.75 -12.35 13.56
N TYR A 28 -53.63 -12.82 14.13
CA TYR A 28 -52.53 -11.90 14.37
C TYR A 28 -52.05 -11.47 12.99
N ASP A 29 -52.47 -10.31 12.53
CA ASP A 29 -51.78 -9.59 11.49
C ASP A 29 -50.41 -9.20 12.07
N VAL A 30 -49.49 -10.14 12.07
CA VAL A 30 -48.11 -9.88 12.40
C VAL A 30 -47.55 -9.13 11.19
N GLU A 31 -47.61 -7.82 11.28
CA GLU A 31 -46.91 -7.01 10.28
C GLU A 31 -45.42 -7.42 10.27
N LYS A 32 -44.93 -7.77 9.10
CA LYS A 32 -43.51 -8.09 8.93
C LYS A 32 -42.67 -6.87 9.37
N PRO A 33 -41.68 -7.06 10.26
CA PRO A 33 -40.83 -5.95 10.68
C PRO A 33 -40.28 -5.21 9.47
N GLN A 34 -40.34 -3.89 9.45
CA GLN A 34 -39.88 -3.07 8.32
C GLN A 34 -38.40 -3.30 7.99
N THR A 35 -37.59 -3.61 9.02
CA THR A 35 -36.18 -4.00 8.84
C THR A 35 -35.97 -5.26 7.99
N ILE A 36 -36.98 -6.09 7.85
CA ILE A 36 -37.01 -7.27 6.97
C ILE A 36 -37.66 -6.91 5.64
N ALA A 37 -38.86 -6.32 5.69
CA ALA A 37 -39.67 -6.03 4.52
C ALA A 37 -38.94 -5.14 3.49
N GLN A 38 -38.16 -4.16 3.95
CA GLN A 38 -37.44 -3.22 3.10
C GLN A 38 -36.29 -3.85 2.28
N TYR A 39 -35.79 -5.03 2.72
CA TYR A 39 -34.66 -5.71 2.05
C TYR A 39 -35.06 -7.04 1.41
N GLU A 40 -36.31 -7.49 1.56
CA GLU A 40 -36.77 -8.78 1.07
C GLU A 40 -36.61 -8.95 -0.45
N TYR A 41 -36.83 -7.87 -1.21
CA TYR A 41 -36.66 -7.86 -2.67
C TYR A 41 -35.27 -8.26 -3.13
N LEU A 42 -34.23 -8.13 -2.27
CA LEU A 42 -32.87 -8.54 -2.58
C LEU A 42 -32.72 -10.06 -2.72
N ASN A 43 -33.67 -10.84 -2.18
CA ASN A 43 -33.68 -12.29 -2.33
C ASN A 43 -34.07 -12.74 -3.74
N ASP A 44 -34.78 -11.88 -4.49
CA ASP A 44 -35.23 -12.17 -5.85
C ASP A 44 -34.12 -11.99 -6.91
N TYR A 45 -32.98 -11.39 -6.51
CA TYR A 45 -31.85 -11.25 -7.41
C TYR A 45 -31.16 -12.60 -7.66
N ALA A 46 -30.84 -12.87 -8.94
CA ALA A 46 -29.98 -13.97 -9.36
C ALA A 46 -28.49 -13.71 -9.00
N PRO A 47 -27.58 -14.68 -9.18
CA PRO A 47 -26.14 -14.45 -9.09
C PRO A 47 -25.65 -13.35 -10.03
N LEU A 48 -24.66 -12.53 -9.60
CA LEU A 48 -24.19 -11.36 -10.34
C LEU A 48 -23.77 -11.69 -11.77
N LYS A 49 -23.02 -12.78 -11.98
CA LYS A 49 -22.54 -13.21 -13.29
C LYS A 49 -23.65 -13.59 -14.30
N GLU A 50 -24.87 -13.86 -13.81
CA GLU A 50 -26.02 -14.23 -14.66
C GLU A 50 -26.73 -13.02 -15.28
N TYR A 51 -26.44 -11.80 -14.78
CA TYR A 51 -27.01 -10.58 -15.35
C TYR A 51 -26.31 -10.11 -16.61
N LEU A 52 -25.07 -10.57 -16.84
CA LEU A 52 -24.28 -10.14 -17.99
C LEU A 52 -24.74 -10.84 -19.27
N ASP A 53 -25.05 -10.05 -20.30
CA ASP A 53 -25.24 -10.55 -21.65
C ASP A 53 -23.87 -10.99 -22.23
N ARG A 54 -23.62 -12.30 -22.26
CA ARG A 54 -22.35 -12.90 -22.71
C ARG A 54 -22.12 -12.77 -24.21
N ASP A 55 -23.18 -12.69 -24.99
CA ASP A 55 -23.07 -12.51 -26.45
C ASP A 55 -22.69 -11.07 -26.80
N ALA A 56 -23.22 -10.10 -26.03
CA ALA A 56 -22.86 -8.70 -26.19
C ALA A 56 -21.47 -8.36 -25.57
N HIS A 57 -21.05 -9.06 -24.51
CA HIS A 57 -19.83 -8.78 -23.75
C HIS A 57 -18.98 -10.06 -23.51
N PRO A 58 -18.48 -10.73 -24.55
CA PRO A 58 -17.89 -12.08 -24.45
C PRO A 58 -16.58 -12.12 -23.65
N GLY A 59 -15.85 -11.02 -23.59
CA GLY A 59 -14.57 -10.92 -22.87
C GLY A 59 -14.68 -10.42 -21.42
N PHE A 60 -15.86 -9.94 -21.02
CA PHE A 60 -16.04 -9.27 -19.74
C PHE A 60 -16.08 -10.24 -18.56
N LYS A 61 -15.40 -9.89 -17.47
CA LYS A 61 -15.34 -10.65 -16.22
C LYS A 61 -15.99 -9.89 -15.08
N VAL A 62 -16.88 -10.56 -14.36
CA VAL A 62 -17.38 -10.11 -13.06
C VAL A 62 -16.48 -10.74 -12.00
N SER A 63 -15.73 -9.91 -11.27
CA SER A 63 -14.68 -10.38 -10.37
C SER A 63 -14.85 -9.89 -8.94
N ALA A 64 -14.18 -10.56 -7.99
CA ALA A 64 -14.08 -10.10 -6.61
C ALA A 64 -12.71 -10.39 -6.00
N ALA A 65 -12.23 -9.46 -5.17
CA ALA A 65 -11.07 -9.71 -4.31
C ALA A 65 -11.50 -10.38 -3.00
N LEU A 66 -10.65 -11.28 -2.48
CA LEU A 66 -10.98 -12.06 -1.31
C LEU A 66 -9.75 -12.54 -0.53
N ALA A 67 -10.00 -12.96 0.71
CA ALA A 67 -8.98 -13.55 1.58
C ALA A 67 -8.76 -15.02 1.18
N VAL A 68 -7.53 -15.33 0.74
CA VAL A 68 -7.17 -16.66 0.23
C VAL A 68 -7.32 -17.74 1.30
N ASP A 69 -6.95 -17.46 2.56
CA ASP A 69 -7.04 -18.44 3.64
C ASP A 69 -8.50 -18.87 3.89
N GLU A 70 -9.43 -17.92 3.87
CA GLU A 70 -10.87 -18.20 4.03
C GLU A 70 -11.44 -18.91 2.79
N PHE A 71 -11.04 -18.48 1.59
CA PHE A 71 -11.48 -19.14 0.35
C PHE A 71 -11.05 -20.61 0.30
N ASN A 72 -9.79 -20.90 0.65
CA ASN A 72 -9.25 -22.26 0.63
C ASN A 72 -9.92 -23.20 1.67
N GLN A 73 -10.61 -22.67 2.69
CA GLN A 73 -11.41 -23.45 3.63
C GLN A 73 -12.72 -23.97 3.01
N GLN A 74 -13.09 -23.52 1.82
CA GLN A 74 -14.30 -23.89 1.09
C GLN A 74 -15.61 -23.65 1.88
N GLY A 75 -15.59 -22.61 2.73
CA GLY A 75 -16.69 -22.17 3.56
C GLY A 75 -17.73 -21.30 2.84
N PRO A 76 -18.44 -20.41 3.56
CA PRO A 76 -19.41 -19.48 2.97
C PRO A 76 -18.82 -18.58 1.89
N LEU A 77 -17.61 -18.04 2.09
CA LEU A 77 -16.93 -17.17 1.13
C LEU A 77 -16.68 -17.89 -0.20
N PHE A 78 -16.20 -19.13 -0.16
CA PHE A 78 -15.99 -19.95 -1.36
C PHE A 78 -17.27 -20.12 -2.17
N ARG A 79 -18.35 -20.55 -1.51
CA ARG A 79 -19.66 -20.75 -2.17
C ARG A 79 -20.21 -19.44 -2.74
N LEU A 80 -20.09 -18.34 -1.99
CA LEU A 80 -20.51 -17.02 -2.44
C LEU A 80 -19.73 -16.60 -3.69
N ALA A 81 -18.40 -16.76 -3.68
CA ALA A 81 -17.54 -16.40 -4.81
C ALA A 81 -17.85 -17.25 -6.05
N ALA A 82 -17.89 -18.58 -5.91
CA ALA A 82 -18.18 -19.50 -7.00
C ALA A 82 -19.57 -19.26 -7.62
N HIS A 83 -20.53 -18.82 -6.83
CA HIS A 83 -21.90 -18.58 -7.29
C HIS A 83 -22.03 -17.26 -8.06
N ASN A 84 -21.36 -16.20 -7.63
CA ASN A 84 -21.58 -14.84 -8.13
C ASN A 84 -20.58 -14.34 -9.18
N PHE A 85 -19.36 -14.88 -9.24
CA PHE A 85 -18.27 -14.32 -10.02
C PHE A 85 -17.72 -15.28 -11.07
N ASP A 86 -16.99 -14.73 -12.06
CA ASP A 86 -16.23 -15.46 -13.07
C ASP A 86 -14.77 -15.58 -12.67
N GLU A 87 -14.28 -14.58 -11.97
CA GLU A 87 -12.87 -14.39 -11.67
C GLU A 87 -12.69 -13.92 -10.23
N ILE A 88 -11.61 -14.32 -9.60
CA ILE A 88 -11.24 -13.91 -8.25
C ILE A 88 -9.82 -13.35 -8.20
N VAL A 89 -9.59 -12.47 -7.22
CA VAL A 89 -8.31 -11.83 -6.96
C VAL A 89 -7.88 -12.12 -5.53
N ALA A 90 -6.62 -12.51 -5.33
CA ALA A 90 -6.05 -12.64 -3.99
C ALA A 90 -5.73 -11.25 -3.43
N GLY A 91 -6.40 -10.82 -2.37
CA GLY A 91 -6.18 -9.49 -1.78
C GLY A 91 -4.72 -9.24 -1.37
N ASN A 92 -4.04 -10.25 -0.82
CA ASN A 92 -2.64 -10.11 -0.39
C ASN A 92 -1.72 -11.28 -0.78
N ALA A 93 -2.23 -12.51 -0.93
CA ALA A 93 -1.40 -13.72 -0.99
C ALA A 93 -0.49 -13.80 -2.20
N MET A 94 -0.75 -13.04 -3.27
CA MET A 94 0.07 -13.00 -4.49
C MET A 94 1.00 -11.78 -4.53
N LYS A 95 1.11 -11.00 -3.46
CA LYS A 95 2.07 -9.90 -3.32
C LYS A 95 3.44 -10.43 -2.89
N MET A 96 4.51 -9.74 -3.28
CA MET A 96 5.87 -10.25 -3.10
C MET A 96 6.22 -10.55 -1.63
N ALA A 97 5.90 -9.65 -0.69
CA ALA A 97 6.16 -9.88 0.74
C ALA A 97 5.36 -11.04 1.35
N SER A 98 4.27 -11.49 0.69
CA SER A 98 3.51 -12.67 1.15
C SER A 98 4.15 -14.00 0.74
N CYS A 99 5.02 -13.96 -0.27
CA CYS A 99 5.68 -15.14 -0.83
C CYS A 99 7.19 -15.17 -0.59
N VAL A 100 7.82 -14.05 -0.28
CA VAL A 100 9.27 -13.91 -0.14
C VAL A 100 9.60 -13.31 1.22
N ASN A 101 10.38 -14.04 2.02
CA ASN A 101 10.79 -13.57 3.34
C ASN A 101 12.05 -12.67 3.29
N ASP A 102 12.43 -12.10 4.43
CA ASP A 102 13.61 -11.22 4.59
C ASP A 102 14.97 -11.91 4.25
N GLN A 103 15.00 -13.23 4.10
CA GLN A 103 16.16 -14.01 3.67
C GLN A 103 16.14 -14.35 2.17
N GLY A 104 15.07 -13.97 1.45
CA GLY A 104 14.87 -14.25 0.02
C GLY A 104 14.43 -15.70 -0.27
N VAL A 105 13.96 -16.41 0.77
CA VAL A 105 13.32 -17.72 0.58
C VAL A 105 11.90 -17.48 0.07
N MET A 106 11.56 -18.17 -1.01
CA MET A 106 10.27 -18.04 -1.69
C MET A 106 9.38 -19.24 -1.39
N ASP A 107 8.14 -19.00 -0.97
CA ASP A 107 7.10 -19.99 -0.76
C ASP A 107 5.81 -19.56 -1.48
N PHE A 108 5.44 -20.33 -2.49
CA PHE A 108 4.25 -20.12 -3.29
C PHE A 108 3.13 -21.13 -2.99
N SER A 109 3.26 -21.94 -1.96
CA SER A 109 2.31 -23.02 -1.64
C SER A 109 0.88 -22.52 -1.49
N LYS A 110 0.69 -21.37 -0.85
CA LYS A 110 -0.60 -20.72 -0.69
C LYS A 110 -1.20 -20.28 -2.04
N VAL A 111 -0.37 -19.74 -2.93
CA VAL A 111 -0.77 -19.32 -4.28
C VAL A 111 -1.21 -20.52 -5.11
N SER A 112 -0.41 -21.59 -5.14
CA SER A 112 -0.75 -22.81 -5.85
C SER A 112 -2.05 -23.45 -5.36
N SER A 113 -2.27 -23.47 -4.04
CA SER A 113 -3.53 -23.97 -3.45
C SER A 113 -4.73 -23.12 -3.85
N PHE A 114 -4.56 -21.80 -3.87
CA PHE A 114 -5.62 -20.87 -4.26
C PHE A 114 -6.01 -21.03 -5.73
N VAL A 115 -5.03 -21.10 -6.63
CA VAL A 115 -5.29 -21.27 -8.08
C VAL A 115 -6.02 -22.58 -8.36
N ARG A 116 -5.62 -23.69 -7.71
CA ARG A 116 -6.30 -24.97 -7.83
C ARG A 116 -7.73 -24.93 -7.30
N ALA A 117 -7.94 -24.35 -6.12
CA ALA A 117 -9.27 -24.21 -5.53
C ALA A 117 -10.20 -23.34 -6.41
N ALA A 118 -9.65 -22.30 -7.07
CA ALA A 118 -10.39 -21.49 -8.01
C ALA A 118 -10.79 -22.30 -9.27
N GLU A 119 -9.86 -23.07 -9.83
CA GLU A 119 -10.11 -23.93 -11.00
C GLU A 119 -11.18 -24.99 -10.68
N ASP A 120 -11.08 -25.66 -9.53
CA ASP A 120 -12.07 -26.62 -9.06
C ASP A 120 -13.47 -26.01 -8.90
N ALA A 121 -13.55 -24.72 -8.58
CA ALA A 121 -14.79 -23.95 -8.50
C ALA A 121 -15.29 -23.40 -9.85
N GLY A 122 -14.56 -23.63 -10.96
CA GLY A 122 -14.87 -23.07 -12.27
C GLY A 122 -14.59 -21.56 -12.38
N LEU A 123 -13.72 -21.02 -11.53
CA LEU A 123 -13.31 -19.62 -11.51
C LEU A 123 -11.94 -19.43 -12.17
N THR A 124 -11.73 -18.28 -12.80
CA THR A 124 -10.40 -17.83 -13.19
C THR A 124 -9.76 -17.00 -12.08
N VAL A 125 -8.44 -16.87 -12.09
CA VAL A 125 -7.72 -16.00 -11.17
C VAL A 125 -7.07 -14.86 -11.95
N TYR A 126 -7.23 -13.64 -11.47
CA TYR A 126 -6.46 -12.47 -11.89
C TYR A 126 -5.35 -12.21 -10.90
N GLY A 127 -4.12 -12.06 -11.36
CA GLY A 127 -2.94 -11.92 -10.52
C GLY A 127 -2.72 -10.48 -10.06
N HIS A 128 -2.59 -10.28 -8.77
CA HIS A 128 -2.32 -8.99 -8.15
C HIS A 128 -1.21 -9.16 -7.09
N THR A 129 -0.01 -8.66 -7.31
CA THR A 129 0.61 -7.92 -8.41
C THR A 129 2.07 -8.37 -8.60
N LEU A 130 2.62 -8.25 -9.81
CA LEU A 130 4.00 -8.68 -10.08
C LEU A 130 5.03 -7.68 -9.57
N ALA A 131 4.78 -6.37 -9.74
CA ALA A 131 5.66 -5.33 -9.21
C ALA A 131 4.87 -4.19 -8.55
N TRP A 132 5.32 -3.79 -7.39
CA TRP A 132 4.77 -2.70 -6.60
C TRP A 132 5.87 -2.14 -5.70
N HIS A 133 5.73 -0.92 -5.19
CA HIS A 133 6.67 -0.37 -4.22
C HIS A 133 6.36 -0.81 -2.78
N ALA A 134 5.08 -1.01 -2.44
CA ALA A 134 4.65 -1.44 -1.11
C ALA A 134 4.64 -2.97 -0.97
N GLN A 135 4.58 -3.45 0.27
CA GLN A 135 4.56 -4.87 0.63
C GLN A 135 5.68 -5.67 -0.05
N GLN A 136 6.92 -5.18 0.08
CA GLN A 136 8.13 -5.78 -0.47
C GLN A 136 8.99 -6.43 0.62
N PRO A 137 9.77 -7.48 0.32
CA PRO A 137 10.80 -8.03 1.22
C PRO A 137 12.03 -7.09 1.23
N ARG A 138 11.84 -5.84 1.69
CA ARG A 138 12.80 -4.75 1.59
C ARG A 138 14.18 -5.13 2.11
N LYS A 139 14.25 -5.79 3.26
CA LYS A 139 15.55 -6.18 3.86
C LYS A 139 16.34 -7.12 2.96
N TRP A 140 15.66 -8.05 2.29
CA TRP A 140 16.32 -8.93 1.32
C TRP A 140 16.81 -8.15 0.11
N LEU A 141 15.98 -7.29 -0.47
CA LEU A 141 16.34 -6.50 -1.65
C LEU A 141 17.50 -5.54 -1.36
N GLU A 142 17.46 -4.83 -0.23
CA GLU A 142 18.55 -3.96 0.20
C GLU A 142 19.86 -4.73 0.45
N LYS A 143 19.77 -5.93 1.02
CA LYS A 143 20.93 -6.80 1.22
C LYS A 143 21.56 -7.24 -0.11
N LEU A 144 20.76 -7.49 -1.14
CA LEU A 144 21.28 -7.86 -2.47
C LEU A 144 22.13 -6.76 -3.10
N ILE A 145 21.78 -5.51 -2.86
CA ILE A 145 22.45 -4.32 -3.43
C ILE A 145 23.33 -3.58 -2.42
N ALA A 146 23.57 -4.21 -1.27
CA ALA A 146 24.53 -3.70 -0.29
C ALA A 146 25.95 -3.74 -0.85
N ASP A 147 26.83 -2.94 -0.26
CA ASP A 147 28.25 -2.92 -0.62
C ASP A 147 28.86 -4.33 -0.52
N LYS A 148 29.72 -4.67 -1.47
CA LYS A 148 30.48 -5.93 -1.43
C LYS A 148 31.48 -5.89 -0.28
N GLU A 149 31.35 -6.80 0.66
CA GLU A 149 32.35 -6.96 1.73
C GLU A 149 33.65 -7.54 1.15
N LEU A 150 34.77 -6.93 1.51
CA LEU A 150 36.10 -7.45 1.22
C LEU A 150 36.60 -8.23 2.43
N ASP A 151 37.30 -9.32 2.17
CA ASP A 151 37.97 -10.12 3.22
C ASP A 151 39.29 -9.44 3.63
N VAL A 152 39.16 -8.30 4.31
CA VAL A 152 40.27 -7.51 4.87
C VAL A 152 40.01 -7.26 6.36
N ASP A 153 41.06 -6.91 7.10
CA ASP A 153 41.00 -6.61 8.52
C ASP A 153 39.77 -5.74 8.88
N PRO A 154 38.82 -6.24 9.70
CA PRO A 154 37.58 -5.53 10.03
C PRO A 154 37.80 -4.23 10.78
N ASP A 155 39.00 -3.97 11.31
CA ASP A 155 39.35 -2.74 12.02
C ASP A 155 39.90 -1.64 11.11
N GLN A 156 40.15 -1.92 9.83
CA GLN A 156 40.60 -0.92 8.87
C GLN A 156 39.44 0.01 8.46
N LYS A 157 39.45 1.23 9.01
CA LYS A 157 38.45 2.29 8.72
C LYS A 157 39.14 3.49 8.12
N THR A 158 38.57 4.04 7.04
CA THR A 158 38.94 5.38 6.56
C THR A 158 38.00 6.43 7.09
N PHE A 159 38.56 7.63 7.27
CA PHE A 159 37.85 8.81 7.71
C PHE A 159 37.88 9.85 6.60
N THR A 160 36.76 10.04 5.92
CA THR A 160 36.63 11.07 4.90
C THR A 160 36.15 12.37 5.57
N GLU A 161 36.98 13.43 5.51
CA GLU A 161 36.61 14.74 6.05
C GLU A 161 35.48 15.33 5.19
N LEU A 162 34.38 15.70 5.86
CA LEU A 162 33.21 16.32 5.22
C LEU A 162 33.16 17.82 5.48
N SER A 163 33.52 18.25 6.68
CA SER A 163 33.48 19.64 7.12
C SER A 163 34.49 19.88 8.20
N ARG A 164 35.09 21.07 8.18
CA ARG A 164 35.98 21.55 9.23
C ARG A 164 35.63 22.99 9.57
N GLN A 165 35.23 23.24 10.80
CA GLN A 165 34.99 24.56 11.35
C GLN A 165 36.20 25.03 12.12
N THR A 166 36.69 26.24 11.82
CA THR A 166 37.71 26.95 12.56
C THR A 166 37.18 28.32 13.00
N TYR A 167 37.83 28.97 13.94
CA TYR A 167 37.30 30.15 14.63
C TYR A 167 38.28 31.31 14.54
N THR A 168 38.70 31.66 13.33
CA THR A 168 39.78 32.64 13.06
C THR A 168 39.28 34.05 12.78
N ASP A 169 37.99 34.25 12.56
CA ASP A 169 37.42 35.52 12.07
C ASP A 169 36.95 36.49 13.15
N GLY A 170 37.21 36.19 14.41
CA GLY A 170 36.93 37.08 15.54
C GLY A 170 35.44 37.22 15.89
N LYS A 171 34.57 36.42 15.33
CA LYS A 171 33.13 36.41 15.63
C LYS A 171 32.70 35.06 16.16
N PHE A 172 31.92 35.08 17.26
CA PHE A 172 31.25 33.90 17.77
C PHE A 172 29.81 33.87 17.23
N PRO A 173 29.51 33.06 16.22
CA PRO A 173 28.25 33.14 15.47
C PRO A 173 27.12 32.30 16.09
N PHE A 174 27.36 31.61 17.20
CA PHE A 174 26.48 30.54 17.65
C PHE A 174 25.87 30.81 19.03
N TYR A 175 24.75 30.11 19.30
CA TYR A 175 24.09 30.10 20.59
C TYR A 175 25.00 29.47 21.65
N GLN A 176 25.03 30.05 22.84
CA GLN A 176 25.81 29.56 24.00
C GLN A 176 25.03 29.75 25.31
N MET A 177 25.32 28.90 26.26
CA MET A 177 24.79 28.98 27.62
C MET A 177 25.88 28.65 28.65
N GLY A 178 26.00 29.45 29.72
CA GLY A 178 26.90 29.17 30.83
C GLY A 178 28.39 29.15 30.52
N CYS A 179 28.86 29.85 29.47
CA CYS A 179 30.25 29.81 29.08
C CYS A 179 30.68 31.08 28.33
N ALA A 180 30.60 32.24 28.79
CA ALA A 180 30.98 33.50 28.13
C ALA A 180 32.19 33.37 27.15
N PRO A 181 32.03 32.88 25.93
CA PRO A 181 33.16 32.61 25.04
C PRO A 181 33.69 33.87 24.40
N ASP A 182 35.00 33.90 24.17
CA ASP A 182 35.73 34.93 23.42
C ASP A 182 36.67 34.26 22.40
N ILE A 183 37.08 34.97 21.36
CA ILE A 183 38.04 34.44 20.41
C ILE A 183 39.42 35.02 20.71
N ILE A 184 40.31 34.16 21.17
CA ILE A 184 41.68 34.51 21.53
C ILE A 184 42.65 33.64 20.72
N ASN A 185 43.55 34.27 19.97
CA ASN A 185 44.58 33.58 19.19
C ASN A 185 44.02 32.50 18.24
N GLY A 186 42.86 32.75 17.62
CA GLY A 186 42.25 31.83 16.67
C GLY A 186 41.55 30.60 17.27
N SER A 187 41.25 30.66 18.57
CA SER A 187 40.49 29.62 19.29
C SER A 187 39.36 30.27 20.06
N ILE A 188 38.27 29.56 20.22
CA ILE A 188 37.22 29.97 21.18
C ILE A 188 37.71 29.68 22.59
N HIS A 189 37.89 30.72 23.33
CA HIS A 189 38.27 30.69 24.73
C HIS A 189 37.02 30.76 25.60
N PHE A 190 36.82 29.84 26.53
CA PHE A 190 35.66 29.83 27.41
C PHE A 190 35.93 29.15 28.75
N VAL A 191 35.18 29.59 29.74
CA VAL A 191 35.20 29.00 31.10
C VAL A 191 33.80 28.49 31.38
N PRO A 192 33.59 27.18 31.48
CA PRO A 192 32.30 26.62 31.89
C PRO A 192 31.93 27.07 33.29
N THR A 193 30.68 27.49 33.49
CA THR A 193 30.17 27.95 34.79
C THR A 193 29.40 26.88 35.56
N GLY A 194 29.13 25.74 34.95
CA GLY A 194 28.43 24.61 35.55
C GLY A 194 28.24 23.46 34.53
N ASP A 195 27.65 22.38 34.98
CA ASP A 195 27.33 21.18 34.19
C ASP A 195 26.31 21.45 33.06
N TRP A 196 25.58 22.54 33.15
CA TRP A 196 24.64 23.03 32.14
C TRP A 196 25.30 23.90 31.03
N SER A 197 26.61 24.16 31.13
CA SER A 197 27.36 24.94 30.14
C SER A 197 27.37 24.20 28.79
N GLN A 198 27.00 24.92 27.74
CA GLN A 198 26.99 24.37 26.38
C GLN A 198 27.09 25.45 25.32
N PHE A 199 27.62 25.10 24.14
CA PHE A 199 27.56 25.97 22.97
C PHE A 199 27.54 25.20 21.68
N PHE A 200 26.88 25.79 20.70
CA PHE A 200 26.81 25.26 19.32
C PHE A 200 28.12 25.58 18.61
N CYS A 201 28.92 24.57 18.40
CA CYS A 201 30.23 24.72 17.77
C CYS A 201 30.21 24.53 16.24
N LEU A 202 29.19 23.92 15.72
CA LEU A 202 28.97 23.76 14.27
C LEU A 202 27.47 23.68 14.00
N PRO A 203 26.84 24.67 13.33
CA PRO A 203 25.41 24.66 13.04
C PRO A 203 25.10 24.15 11.64
N GLY A 204 23.94 23.48 11.52
CA GLY A 204 23.24 23.25 10.25
C GLY A 204 24.01 22.44 9.20
N LEU A 205 24.83 21.44 9.58
CA LEU A 205 25.51 20.58 8.61
C LEU A 205 24.55 19.51 8.06
N ALA A 206 24.36 19.48 6.75
CA ALA A 206 23.57 18.46 6.07
C ALA A 206 24.34 17.12 6.05
N LEU A 207 23.75 16.09 6.70
CA LEU A 207 24.31 14.74 6.78
C LEU A 207 23.30 13.71 6.31
N THR A 208 23.78 12.62 5.73
CA THR A 208 23.00 11.43 5.36
C THR A 208 23.08 10.38 6.47
N PRO A 209 22.21 9.35 6.50
CA PRO A 209 22.37 8.22 7.40
C PRO A 209 23.78 7.60 7.29
N GLY A 210 24.36 7.16 8.41
CA GLY A 210 25.69 6.55 8.43
C GLY A 210 26.47 6.78 9.71
N ASN A 211 27.72 6.30 9.69
CA ASN A 211 28.64 6.41 10.82
C ASN A 211 29.59 7.60 10.65
N TYR A 212 29.78 8.37 11.70
CA TYR A 212 30.58 9.58 11.70
C TYR A 212 31.54 9.64 12.88
N ALA A 213 32.65 10.35 12.69
CA ALA A 213 33.54 10.78 13.75
C ALA A 213 33.56 12.31 13.81
N VAL A 214 33.54 12.84 15.02
CA VAL A 214 33.67 14.27 15.29
C VAL A 214 34.99 14.46 16.05
N ASP A 215 35.98 15.07 15.39
CA ASP A 215 37.27 15.41 15.98
C ASP A 215 37.23 16.86 16.48
N VAL A 216 37.43 17.04 17.78
CA VAL A 216 37.44 18.34 18.44
C VAL A 216 38.87 18.64 18.91
N GLU A 217 39.53 19.62 18.28
CA GLU A 217 40.86 20.08 18.70
C GLU A 217 40.70 21.13 19.80
N ILE A 218 40.97 20.72 21.04
CA ILE A 218 40.69 21.50 22.24
C ILE A 218 41.85 21.43 23.21
N LYS A 219 42.09 22.56 23.88
CA LYS A 219 43.07 22.67 24.97
C LYS A 219 42.34 22.86 26.27
N SER A 220 42.83 22.23 27.32
CA SER A 220 42.32 22.39 28.67
C SER A 220 43.45 22.75 29.62
N THR A 221 43.13 23.55 30.65
CA THR A 221 44.06 23.87 31.75
C THR A 221 44.06 22.80 32.85
N LYS A 222 43.11 21.85 32.82
CA LYS A 222 43.03 20.72 33.76
C LYS A 222 42.49 19.49 33.05
N SER A 223 42.72 18.31 33.64
CA SER A 223 42.03 17.09 33.22
C SER A 223 40.55 17.18 33.53
N GLY A 224 39.67 16.68 32.66
CA GLY A 224 38.24 16.72 32.83
C GLY A 224 37.52 15.94 31.71
N ASN A 225 36.22 16.16 31.57
CA ASN A 225 35.39 15.46 30.59
C ASN A 225 34.57 16.42 29.75
N ILE A 226 34.37 16.05 28.48
CA ILE A 226 33.45 16.73 27.58
C ILE A 226 32.52 15.73 26.89
N LYS A 227 31.33 16.20 26.53
CA LYS A 227 30.33 15.52 25.71
C LYS A 227 30.08 16.28 24.43
N MET A 228 29.64 15.55 23.42
CA MET A 228 29.07 16.10 22.18
C MET A 228 27.62 15.61 22.05
N THR A 229 26.71 16.55 21.86
CA THR A 229 25.32 16.26 21.46
C THR A 229 25.12 16.75 20.04
N VAL A 230 24.40 16.00 19.25
CA VAL A 230 24.05 16.33 17.86
C VAL A 230 22.54 16.43 17.76
N GLN A 231 22.03 17.51 17.19
CA GLN A 231 20.61 17.83 17.16
C GLN A 231 20.17 18.10 15.73
N ASN A 232 19.08 17.48 15.28
CA ASN A 232 18.50 17.69 13.96
C ASN A 232 17.61 18.95 13.97
N GLY A 233 18.21 20.10 13.70
CA GLY A 233 17.55 21.41 13.76
C GLY A 233 17.24 21.90 15.17
N TRP A 234 16.80 23.15 15.28
CA TRP A 234 16.51 23.78 16.57
C TRP A 234 15.28 23.13 17.24
N GLY A 235 15.47 22.60 18.45
CA GLY A 235 14.40 21.92 19.20
C GLY A 235 14.08 20.51 18.73
N GLY A 236 14.84 19.96 17.78
CA GLY A 236 14.73 18.56 17.35
C GLY A 236 15.27 17.59 18.40
N ASP A 237 15.02 16.30 18.18
CA ASP A 237 15.55 15.24 19.03
C ASP A 237 17.08 15.26 19.02
N ALA A 238 17.67 15.22 20.22
CA ALA A 238 19.12 15.25 20.40
C ALA A 238 19.68 13.83 20.43
N GLU A 239 20.57 13.53 19.51
CA GLU A 239 21.36 12.31 19.52
C GLU A 239 22.68 12.54 20.25
N SER A 240 23.00 11.70 21.21
CA SER A 240 24.29 11.77 21.91
C SER A 240 25.35 11.01 21.13
N CYS A 241 26.48 11.64 20.84
CA CYS A 241 27.67 10.91 20.43
C CYS A 241 28.08 9.95 21.56
N ASN A 242 28.76 8.86 21.20
CA ASN A 242 29.11 7.82 22.15
C ASN A 242 29.92 8.36 23.35
N GLY A 243 29.25 8.56 24.45
CA GLY A 243 29.81 8.79 25.76
C GLY A 243 30.53 10.12 25.96
N THR A 244 31.22 10.15 27.06
CA THR A 244 32.09 11.25 27.52
C THR A 244 33.50 10.99 27.05
N VAL A 245 34.18 12.01 26.54
CA VAL A 245 35.61 11.97 26.20
C VAL A 245 36.42 12.68 27.27
N ALA A 246 37.44 11.99 27.81
CA ALA A 246 38.36 12.56 28.78
C ALA A 246 39.35 13.53 28.12
N LEU A 247 39.50 14.71 28.68
CA LEU A 247 40.53 15.67 28.33
C LEU A 247 41.70 15.58 29.31
N LYS A 248 42.91 15.76 28.77
CA LYS A 248 44.13 15.97 29.54
C LYS A 248 44.48 17.45 29.54
N GLU A 249 45.35 17.86 30.44
CA GLU A 249 45.94 19.20 30.42
C GLU A 249 46.74 19.40 29.09
N GLY A 250 46.56 20.55 28.46
CA GLY A 250 47.15 20.88 27.16
C GLY A 250 46.25 20.63 25.97
N TRP A 251 46.80 20.70 24.76
CA TRP A 251 46.10 20.42 23.51
C TRP A 251 45.82 18.93 23.31
N THR A 252 44.58 18.61 22.97
CA THR A 252 44.11 17.25 22.73
C THR A 252 43.14 17.26 21.55
N THR A 253 43.10 16.15 20.78
CA THR A 253 42.03 15.89 19.85
C THR A 253 41.06 14.90 20.50
N ALA A 254 39.91 15.40 20.92
CA ALA A 254 38.84 14.58 21.44
C ALA A 254 38.02 14.02 20.27
N ARG A 255 37.92 12.71 20.17
CA ARG A 255 37.15 12.04 19.09
C ARG A 255 35.87 11.46 19.64
N PHE A 256 34.74 11.91 19.09
CA PHE A 256 33.44 11.34 19.30
C PHE A 256 33.04 10.49 18.09
N LYS A 257 32.21 9.47 18.29
CA LYS A 257 31.61 8.67 17.22
C LYS A 257 30.10 8.73 17.37
N MET A 258 29.42 8.75 16.24
CA MET A 258 27.95 8.72 16.18
C MET A 258 27.49 7.89 15.00
N THR A 259 26.29 7.32 15.13
CA THR A 259 25.53 6.71 14.05
C THR A 259 24.26 7.50 13.86
N LEU A 260 24.01 7.98 12.67
CA LEU A 260 22.78 8.67 12.29
C LEU A 260 21.88 7.70 11.54
N GLU A 261 20.69 7.48 12.04
CA GLU A 261 19.66 6.64 11.41
C GLU A 261 18.90 7.39 10.31
N GLN A 262 18.87 8.72 10.38
CA GLN A 262 18.15 9.58 9.46
C GLN A 262 19.05 10.68 8.89
N GLY A 263 18.72 11.14 7.68
CA GLY A 263 19.31 12.34 7.09
C GLY A 263 18.71 13.60 7.69
N GLY A 264 19.49 14.70 7.72
CA GLY A 264 19.00 15.97 8.26
C GLY A 264 20.05 17.05 8.29
N ASN A 265 19.69 18.23 8.84
CA ASN A 265 20.60 19.33 9.09
C ASN A 265 20.93 19.34 10.58
N TYR A 266 22.14 18.92 10.92
CA TYR A 266 22.56 18.67 12.28
C TYR A 266 23.38 19.81 12.86
N ASP A 267 23.01 20.23 14.08
CA ASP A 267 23.78 21.15 14.93
C ASP A 267 24.64 20.33 15.90
N PHE A 268 25.89 20.74 16.08
CA PHE A 268 26.84 20.09 16.99
C PHE A 268 27.06 20.94 18.23
N ILE A 269 26.74 20.38 19.39
CA ILE A 269 26.70 21.06 20.67
C ILE A 269 27.75 20.45 21.58
N LEU A 270 28.77 21.25 21.93
CA LEU A 270 29.77 20.84 22.91
C LEU A 270 29.29 21.13 24.35
N LYS A 271 29.38 20.14 25.21
CA LYS A 271 28.96 20.19 26.61
C LYS A 271 30.14 19.78 27.51
N PRO A 272 30.78 20.72 28.19
CA PRO A 272 31.69 20.37 29.29
C PRO A 272 30.89 19.73 30.45
N GLU A 273 31.39 18.65 31.02
CA GLU A 273 30.80 18.04 32.22
C GLU A 273 31.63 18.39 33.47
N THR A 274 30.98 19.00 34.46
CA THR A 274 31.58 19.29 35.78
C THR A 274 33.05 19.72 35.69
N PHE A 275 33.31 20.83 34.98
CA PHE A 275 34.64 21.17 34.55
C PHE A 275 35.05 22.56 35.05
N ASP A 276 35.93 22.59 36.04
CA ASP A 276 36.54 23.81 36.59
C ASP A 276 37.87 24.07 35.90
N ALA A 277 37.84 24.41 34.62
CA ALA A 277 39.02 24.69 33.80
C ALA A 277 38.71 25.70 32.72
N THR A 278 39.73 26.34 32.18
CA THR A 278 39.67 27.12 30.98
C THR A 278 39.85 26.19 29.77
N LEU A 279 39.00 26.34 28.76
CA LEU A 279 39.02 25.58 27.53
C LEU A 279 39.26 26.50 26.34
N ASP A 280 40.13 26.08 25.42
CA ASP A 280 40.36 26.72 24.11
C ASP A 280 39.98 25.76 23.00
N LEU A 281 38.90 26.01 22.24
CA LEU A 281 38.48 25.22 21.12
C LEU A 281 39.03 25.79 19.80
N LYS A 282 39.83 25.02 19.11
CA LYS A 282 40.50 25.46 17.86
C LYS A 282 39.75 25.04 16.61
N SER A 283 39.25 23.80 16.56
CA SER A 283 38.50 23.30 15.42
C SER A 283 37.57 22.14 15.77
N VAL A 284 36.50 22.01 14.99
CA VAL A 284 35.62 20.84 14.96
C VAL A 284 35.62 20.29 13.54
N THR A 285 35.96 19.02 13.39
CA THR A 285 36.06 18.35 12.09
C THR A 285 35.12 17.17 12.05
N ILE A 286 34.19 17.16 11.11
CA ILE A 286 33.25 16.07 10.89
C ILE A 286 33.82 15.17 9.79
N LYS A 287 33.90 13.88 10.08
CA LYS A 287 34.41 12.84 9.17
C LYS A 287 33.41 11.73 9.01
N LYS A 288 33.13 11.31 7.78
CA LYS A 288 32.37 10.09 7.53
C LYS A 288 33.29 8.89 7.74
N ILE A 289 32.82 7.92 8.53
CA ILE A 289 33.53 6.65 8.73
C ILE A 289 33.11 5.72 7.59
N VAL A 290 34.05 5.42 6.71
CA VAL A 290 33.86 4.45 5.62
C VAL A 290 34.63 3.18 5.99
N LYS A 291 33.93 2.05 6.03
CA LYS A 291 34.60 0.76 6.18
C LYS A 291 35.45 0.52 4.93
N MET A 292 36.74 0.32 5.06
CA MET A 292 37.61 0.00 3.92
C MET A 292 37.41 -1.43 3.38
N ASN A 293 36.58 -2.23 4.07
CA ASN A 293 36.31 -3.61 3.71
C ASN A 293 35.08 -3.79 2.83
N SER A 294 34.57 -2.72 2.23
CA SER A 294 33.46 -2.81 1.29
C SER A 294 33.67 -1.96 0.04
N ILE A 295 33.22 -2.49 -1.09
CA ILE A 295 33.16 -1.77 -2.36
C ILE A 295 31.69 -1.50 -2.68
N PRO A 296 31.28 -0.24 -2.82
CA PRO A 296 29.93 0.08 -3.26
C PRO A 296 29.63 -0.54 -4.63
N LEU A 297 28.44 -1.12 -4.78
CA LEU A 297 27.96 -1.52 -6.10
C LEU A 297 27.70 -0.28 -6.95
N THR A 298 28.12 -0.34 -8.20
CA THR A 298 27.76 0.67 -9.20
C THR A 298 26.24 0.69 -9.44
N PRO A 299 25.66 1.79 -9.95
CA PRO A 299 24.24 1.82 -10.32
C PRO A 299 23.85 0.69 -11.28
N GLN A 300 24.72 0.34 -12.24
CA GLN A 300 24.46 -0.76 -13.17
C GLN A 300 24.43 -2.11 -12.46
N GLU A 301 25.40 -2.40 -11.58
CA GLU A 301 25.41 -3.66 -10.80
C GLU A 301 24.19 -3.78 -9.90
N LYS A 302 23.70 -2.68 -9.31
CA LYS A 302 22.45 -2.68 -8.53
C LYS A 302 21.25 -3.00 -9.42
N SER A 303 21.15 -2.35 -10.57
CA SER A 303 20.07 -2.61 -11.54
C SER A 303 20.08 -4.06 -12.04
N ASP A 304 21.25 -4.60 -12.40
CA ASP A 304 21.38 -5.97 -12.88
C ASP A 304 21.01 -6.99 -11.79
N THR A 305 21.45 -6.74 -10.56
CA THR A 305 21.12 -7.59 -9.40
C THR A 305 19.64 -7.59 -9.09
N LEU A 306 18.99 -6.43 -9.12
CA LEU A 306 17.56 -6.30 -8.90
C LEU A 306 16.74 -6.85 -10.07
N THR A 307 17.24 -6.75 -11.31
CA THR A 307 16.64 -7.42 -12.48
C THR A 307 16.65 -8.93 -12.29
N TRP A 308 17.77 -9.50 -11.80
CA TRP A 308 17.81 -10.92 -11.44
C TRP A 308 16.79 -11.28 -10.35
N ALA A 309 16.67 -10.47 -9.29
CA ALA A 309 15.70 -10.71 -8.23
C ALA A 309 14.25 -10.66 -8.73
N MET A 310 13.93 -9.69 -9.60
CA MET A 310 12.63 -9.56 -10.26
C MET A 310 12.33 -10.79 -11.14
N ASN A 311 13.27 -11.21 -11.97
CA ASN A 311 13.13 -12.42 -12.80
C ASN A 311 12.89 -13.66 -11.94
N LYS A 312 13.64 -13.84 -10.86
CA LYS A 312 13.49 -14.98 -9.94
C LYS A 312 12.10 -15.01 -9.30
N TRP A 313 11.62 -13.86 -8.83
CA TRP A 313 10.30 -13.68 -8.24
C TRP A 313 9.19 -14.02 -9.23
N ILE A 314 9.21 -13.38 -10.40
CA ILE A 314 8.16 -13.54 -11.42
C ILE A 314 8.16 -14.97 -11.99
N SER A 315 9.34 -15.56 -12.24
CA SER A 315 9.45 -16.95 -12.69
C SER A 315 8.85 -17.94 -11.69
N GLY A 316 9.14 -17.73 -10.40
CA GLY A 316 8.54 -18.55 -9.33
C GLY A 316 7.03 -18.45 -9.29
N MET A 317 6.48 -17.23 -9.45
CA MET A 317 5.06 -16.99 -9.47
C MET A 317 4.38 -17.64 -10.69
N MET A 318 4.93 -17.48 -11.89
CA MET A 318 4.37 -18.06 -13.12
C MET A 318 4.39 -19.60 -13.06
N GLN A 319 5.45 -20.21 -12.53
CA GLN A 319 5.52 -21.65 -12.31
C GLN A 319 4.51 -22.12 -11.27
N ALA A 320 4.38 -21.41 -10.15
CA ALA A 320 3.46 -21.76 -9.06
C ALA A 320 1.99 -21.70 -9.49
N THR A 321 1.67 -20.85 -10.43
CA THR A 321 0.33 -20.73 -11.04
C THR A 321 0.13 -21.66 -12.25
N GLU A 322 1.15 -22.43 -12.62
CA GLU A 322 1.11 -23.37 -13.75
C GLU A 322 0.65 -22.71 -15.08
N GLY A 323 0.90 -21.38 -15.24
CA GLY A 323 0.42 -20.60 -16.38
C GLY A 323 -1.10 -20.42 -16.46
N LYS A 324 -1.85 -20.82 -15.42
CA LYS A 324 -3.32 -20.71 -15.38
C LYS A 324 -3.82 -19.28 -15.14
N VAL A 325 -2.98 -18.44 -14.53
CA VAL A 325 -3.27 -17.02 -14.32
C VAL A 325 -2.81 -16.24 -15.55
N LYS A 326 -3.77 -15.88 -16.41
CA LYS A 326 -3.53 -15.30 -17.72
C LYS A 326 -3.62 -13.77 -17.78
N ALA A 327 -3.95 -13.13 -16.67
CA ALA A 327 -4.02 -11.67 -16.58
C ALA A 327 -3.45 -11.21 -15.23
N TRP A 328 -2.65 -10.13 -15.28
CA TRP A 328 -1.92 -9.63 -14.11
C TRP A 328 -1.87 -8.12 -14.06
N ASP A 329 -1.93 -7.56 -12.86
CA ASP A 329 -1.34 -6.26 -12.61
C ASP A 329 0.18 -6.41 -12.69
N LEU A 330 0.75 -5.96 -13.82
CA LEU A 330 2.19 -5.98 -14.06
C LEU A 330 2.91 -5.05 -13.08
N ILE A 331 2.41 -3.82 -13.02
CA ILE A 331 2.89 -2.79 -12.10
C ILE A 331 1.67 -2.15 -11.43
N ASN A 332 1.73 -2.06 -10.11
CA ASN A 332 0.73 -1.40 -9.29
C ASN A 332 1.24 -0.05 -8.77
N GLU A 333 0.41 1.01 -8.87
CA GLU A 333 0.60 2.31 -8.23
C GLU A 333 1.93 2.99 -8.58
N ALA A 334 2.26 3.04 -9.86
CA ALA A 334 3.52 3.65 -10.31
C ALA A 334 3.52 5.17 -10.27
N ILE A 335 2.35 5.83 -10.41
CA ILE A 335 2.27 7.27 -10.60
C ILE A 335 2.19 8.01 -9.26
N SER A 336 3.10 8.98 -9.04
CA SER A 336 3.20 9.68 -7.75
C SER A 336 2.03 10.62 -7.42
N GLY A 337 1.27 11.07 -8.41
CA GLY A 337 0.29 12.15 -8.23
C GLY A 337 0.91 13.55 -8.09
N GLY A 338 2.20 13.69 -8.38
CA GLY A 338 2.95 14.94 -8.33
C GLY A 338 4.17 14.95 -9.24
N GLY A 339 5.03 15.96 -9.08
CA GLY A 339 6.17 16.18 -9.95
C GLY A 339 5.77 16.67 -11.34
N ASN A 340 6.74 16.85 -12.22
CA ASN A 340 6.51 17.23 -13.61
C ASN A 340 7.56 16.61 -14.53
N VAL A 341 7.11 15.68 -15.38
CA VAL A 341 7.93 15.09 -16.46
C VAL A 341 7.19 15.34 -17.76
N ASN A 342 7.65 16.32 -18.54
CA ASN A 342 7.02 16.73 -19.80
C ASN A 342 5.52 17.08 -19.69
N GLY A 343 5.11 17.68 -18.58
CA GLY A 343 3.71 18.04 -18.33
C GLY A 343 2.87 16.95 -17.66
N PHE A 344 3.46 15.80 -17.31
CA PHE A 344 2.81 14.67 -16.64
C PHE A 344 3.42 14.43 -15.26
N TYR A 345 2.71 13.74 -14.39
CA TYR A 345 3.23 13.35 -13.08
C TYR A 345 4.41 12.39 -13.22
N ALA A 346 5.37 12.52 -12.31
CA ALA A 346 6.50 11.60 -12.21
C ALA A 346 6.05 10.23 -11.68
N LEU A 347 6.92 9.23 -11.82
CA LEU A 347 6.75 7.97 -11.09
C LEU A 347 7.02 8.19 -9.60
N GLN A 348 6.45 7.34 -8.76
CA GLN A 348 6.75 7.30 -7.34
C GLN A 348 8.24 6.92 -7.12
N THR A 349 8.89 7.59 -6.18
CA THR A 349 10.27 7.31 -5.77
C THR A 349 10.39 7.45 -4.26
N ALA A 350 11.43 6.94 -3.65
CA ALA A 350 11.69 7.16 -2.22
C ALA A 350 11.81 8.65 -1.86
N ALA A 351 12.28 9.48 -2.81
CA ALA A 351 12.43 10.93 -2.61
C ALA A 351 11.10 11.71 -2.69
N THR A 352 10.09 11.17 -3.37
CA THR A 352 8.81 11.86 -3.65
C THR A 352 7.63 11.30 -2.85
N SER A 353 7.82 10.18 -2.17
CA SER A 353 6.79 9.49 -1.43
C SER A 353 7.04 9.61 0.07
N GLU A 354 5.98 9.54 0.89
CA GLU A 354 6.14 9.44 2.33
C GLU A 354 6.98 8.20 2.65
N ASN A 355 7.99 8.40 3.48
CA ASN A 355 9.00 7.38 3.77
C ASN A 355 8.40 6.26 4.64
N ASN A 356 7.71 5.32 4.00
CA ASN A 356 7.28 4.10 4.67
C ASN A 356 8.48 3.13 4.72
N PRO A 357 8.93 2.69 5.90
CA PRO A 357 10.09 1.81 6.03
C PRO A 357 9.91 0.42 5.40
N GLN A 358 8.69 0.07 4.97
CA GLN A 358 8.41 -1.20 4.27
C GLN A 358 8.35 -1.06 2.75
N ASP A 359 8.49 0.15 2.21
CA ASP A 359 8.42 0.37 0.77
C ASP A 359 9.79 0.25 0.11
N PHE A 360 9.82 -0.31 -1.09
CA PHE A 360 11.00 -0.43 -1.93
C PHE A 360 10.68 0.02 -3.36
N TYR A 361 11.27 1.13 -3.77
CA TYR A 361 11.00 1.75 -5.06
C TYR A 361 11.96 1.21 -6.13
N TRP A 362 11.49 0.25 -6.92
CA TRP A 362 12.26 -0.38 -8.00
C TRP A 362 12.76 0.61 -9.04
N GLN A 363 11.96 1.63 -9.35
CA GLN A 363 12.27 2.70 -10.30
C GLN A 363 13.42 3.62 -9.86
N ASP A 364 13.81 3.62 -8.59
CA ASP A 364 15.02 4.32 -8.12
C ASP A 364 16.31 3.64 -8.62
N TYR A 365 16.22 2.37 -8.99
CA TYR A 365 17.35 1.55 -9.45
C TYR A 365 17.28 1.21 -10.93
N PHE A 366 16.06 1.07 -11.51
CA PHE A 366 15.86 0.72 -12.92
C PHE A 366 15.77 1.91 -13.83
N THR A 367 15.87 3.10 -13.47
CA THR A 367 15.45 4.31 -14.18
C THR A 367 13.95 4.30 -14.56
N PRO A 368 13.29 5.44 -14.57
CA PRO A 368 11.85 5.53 -14.87
C PRO A 368 11.45 4.87 -16.21
N GLU A 369 12.29 5.03 -17.25
CA GLU A 369 12.02 4.51 -18.60
C GLU A 369 12.22 2.99 -18.70
N MET A 370 13.09 2.40 -17.86
CA MET A 370 13.41 0.99 -17.89
C MET A 370 12.51 0.13 -17.00
N TYR A 371 11.81 0.74 -16.04
CA TYR A 371 11.01 0.00 -15.07
C TYR A 371 9.94 -0.88 -15.74
N GLY A 372 9.10 -0.30 -16.59
CA GLY A 372 8.08 -1.06 -17.32
C GLY A 372 8.65 -2.17 -18.21
N PRO A 373 9.62 -1.87 -19.10
CA PRO A 373 10.24 -2.87 -19.97
C PRO A 373 10.88 -4.05 -19.22
N ILE A 374 11.58 -3.81 -18.11
CA ILE A 374 12.21 -4.88 -17.32
C ILE A 374 11.15 -5.83 -16.74
N VAL A 375 10.12 -5.29 -16.11
CA VAL A 375 9.07 -6.10 -15.47
C VAL A 375 8.24 -6.85 -16.52
N GLU A 376 7.89 -6.19 -17.62
CA GLU A 376 7.13 -6.79 -18.71
C GLU A 376 7.88 -7.95 -19.37
N LYS A 377 9.16 -7.73 -19.68
CA LYS A 377 10.01 -8.79 -20.26
C LYS A 377 10.12 -9.98 -19.31
N ALA A 378 10.35 -9.73 -18.02
CA ALA A 378 10.40 -10.77 -16.99
C ALA A 378 9.09 -11.59 -16.96
N ALA A 379 7.94 -10.91 -17.04
CA ALA A 379 6.63 -11.56 -17.02
C ALA A 379 6.39 -12.41 -18.26
N ARG A 380 6.70 -11.90 -19.46
CA ARG A 380 6.49 -12.65 -20.71
C ARG A 380 7.44 -13.83 -20.84
N ASP A 381 8.72 -13.63 -20.54
CA ASP A 381 9.71 -14.70 -20.59
C ASP A 381 9.38 -15.83 -19.60
N ALA A 382 8.99 -15.45 -18.37
CA ALA A 382 8.61 -16.41 -17.34
C ALA A 382 7.34 -17.18 -17.70
N TYR A 383 6.32 -16.52 -18.24
CA TYR A 383 5.09 -17.17 -18.67
C TYR A 383 5.33 -18.12 -19.83
N ALA A 384 6.08 -17.69 -20.84
CA ALA A 384 6.44 -18.52 -21.99
C ALA A 384 7.30 -19.76 -21.61
N ALA A 385 8.01 -19.70 -20.49
CA ALA A 385 8.80 -20.82 -19.99
C ALA A 385 7.98 -21.88 -19.24
N VAL A 386 6.70 -21.64 -18.94
CA VAL A 386 5.79 -22.61 -18.35
C VAL A 386 5.26 -23.54 -19.45
N GLU A 387 5.41 -24.84 -19.27
CA GLU A 387 4.95 -25.83 -20.25
C GLU A 387 3.43 -25.73 -20.52
N GLY A 388 3.04 -25.79 -21.78
CA GLY A 388 1.64 -25.75 -22.19
C GLY A 388 1.01 -24.36 -22.25
N THR A 389 1.74 -23.27 -21.98
CA THR A 389 1.25 -21.92 -22.13
C THR A 389 1.32 -21.43 -23.59
N ASN A 390 0.38 -20.55 -23.95
CA ASN A 390 0.46 -19.76 -25.18
C ASN A 390 0.77 -18.30 -24.78
N PRO A 391 1.95 -17.74 -25.15
CA PRO A 391 2.35 -16.38 -24.77
C PRO A 391 1.32 -15.28 -25.09
N GLU A 392 0.52 -15.46 -26.14
CA GLU A 392 -0.53 -14.50 -26.54
C GLU A 392 -1.72 -14.45 -25.56
N ASP A 393 -1.87 -15.48 -24.71
CA ASP A 393 -2.94 -15.51 -23.72
C ASP A 393 -2.66 -14.55 -22.55
N LEU A 394 -1.37 -14.25 -22.28
CA LEU A 394 -0.99 -13.39 -21.17
C LEU A 394 -1.39 -11.93 -21.43
N LYS A 395 -2.14 -11.35 -20.49
CA LYS A 395 -2.55 -9.95 -20.49
C LYS A 395 -1.94 -9.22 -19.29
N LEU A 396 -1.22 -8.14 -19.55
CA LEU A 396 -0.48 -7.37 -18.56
C LEU A 396 -1.05 -5.97 -18.44
N PHE A 397 -1.45 -5.61 -17.23
CA PHE A 397 -2.10 -4.34 -16.91
C PHE A 397 -1.18 -3.43 -16.08
N ILE A 398 -1.32 -2.12 -16.27
CA ILE A 398 -0.84 -1.13 -15.30
C ILE A 398 -2.04 -0.67 -14.49
N ASN A 399 -1.95 -0.83 -13.17
CA ASN A 399 -3.04 -0.55 -12.24
C ASN A 399 -2.67 0.63 -11.33
N ASP A 400 -3.59 1.56 -11.10
CA ASP A 400 -3.33 2.68 -10.20
C ASP A 400 -4.62 3.21 -9.57
N TYR A 401 -4.49 3.92 -8.44
CA TYR A 401 -5.58 4.55 -7.71
C TYR A 401 -5.76 6.03 -8.10
N ASN A 402 -6.92 6.60 -7.78
CA ASN A 402 -7.25 8.00 -8.04
C ASN A 402 -7.14 8.40 -9.53
N LEU A 403 -7.31 7.47 -10.47
CA LEU A 403 -7.32 7.79 -11.90
C LEU A 403 -8.58 8.59 -12.29
N GLU A 404 -9.65 8.44 -11.50
CA GLU A 404 -10.93 9.15 -11.58
C GLU A 404 -10.93 10.49 -10.85
N SER A 405 -9.75 11.05 -10.54
CA SER A 405 -9.63 12.29 -9.76
C SER A 405 -10.20 13.53 -10.49
N ASP A 406 -11.02 14.28 -9.78
CA ASP A 406 -11.60 15.54 -10.28
C ASP A 406 -10.77 16.78 -9.92
N TRP A 407 -10.03 16.73 -8.82
CA TRP A 407 -9.23 17.86 -8.31
C TRP A 407 -8.03 18.22 -9.20
N ASP A 408 -7.53 17.29 -10.01
CA ASP A 408 -6.42 17.48 -10.94
C ASP A 408 -6.84 17.36 -12.42
N ASN A 409 -8.14 17.37 -12.68
CA ASN A 409 -8.71 17.21 -14.02
C ASN A 409 -8.23 15.92 -14.73
N ASN A 410 -8.27 14.81 -14.00
CA ASN A 410 -7.79 13.48 -14.44
C ASN A 410 -6.32 13.47 -14.88
N GLN A 411 -5.46 14.29 -14.29
CA GLN A 411 -4.04 14.36 -14.65
C GLN A 411 -3.32 13.04 -14.36
N LYS A 412 -3.75 12.31 -13.32
CA LYS A 412 -3.11 11.04 -12.96
C LYS A 412 -3.30 9.96 -14.04
N VAL A 413 -4.50 9.77 -14.58
CA VAL A 413 -4.72 8.81 -15.69
C VAL A 413 -3.99 9.23 -16.96
N LYS A 414 -3.93 10.54 -17.28
CA LYS A 414 -3.14 11.05 -18.41
C LYS A 414 -1.66 10.73 -18.26
N SER A 415 -1.15 10.84 -17.03
CA SER A 415 0.24 10.53 -16.70
C SER A 415 0.52 9.03 -16.81
N LEU A 416 -0.41 8.18 -16.38
CA LEU A 416 -0.29 6.73 -16.54
C LEU A 416 -0.21 6.35 -18.02
N VAL A 417 -1.08 6.90 -18.86
CA VAL A 417 -1.06 6.68 -20.34
C VAL A 417 0.26 7.17 -20.94
N TYR A 418 0.76 8.33 -20.52
CA TYR A 418 2.07 8.83 -20.95
C TYR A 418 3.20 7.85 -20.62
N TRP A 419 3.27 7.35 -19.39
CA TRP A 419 4.33 6.42 -18.98
C TRP A 419 4.23 5.07 -19.68
N ILE A 420 3.04 4.55 -19.94
CA ILE A 420 2.87 3.36 -20.78
C ILE A 420 3.50 3.59 -22.16
N GLY A 421 3.24 4.75 -22.78
CA GLY A 421 3.84 5.11 -24.07
C GLY A 421 5.38 5.22 -24.02
N VAL A 422 5.93 5.76 -22.92
CA VAL A 422 7.39 5.81 -22.68
C VAL A 422 7.96 4.40 -22.60
N TRP A 423 7.34 3.49 -21.85
CA TRP A 423 7.81 2.12 -21.67
C TRP A 423 7.74 1.31 -22.96
N GLU A 424 6.65 1.38 -23.71
CA GLU A 424 6.51 0.70 -25.01
C GLU A 424 7.50 1.23 -26.05
N LYS A 425 7.72 2.54 -26.09
CA LYS A 425 8.75 3.14 -26.93
C LYS A 425 10.15 2.66 -26.55
N LYS A 426 10.47 2.65 -25.25
CA LYS A 426 11.77 2.19 -24.74
C LYS A 426 12.01 0.72 -25.04
N GLY A 427 11.01 -0.13 -24.81
CA GLY A 427 11.09 -1.56 -25.17
C GLY A 427 11.33 -1.78 -26.66
N LYS A 428 10.68 -1.00 -27.53
CA LYS A 428 10.93 -1.04 -28.97
C LYS A 428 12.37 -0.63 -29.34
N GLU A 429 12.91 0.41 -28.72
CA GLU A 429 14.31 0.83 -28.91
C GLU A 429 15.30 -0.26 -28.51
N LEU A 430 14.96 -1.08 -27.51
CA LEU A 430 15.78 -2.20 -27.03
C LEU A 430 15.56 -3.51 -27.84
N GLY A 431 14.60 -3.54 -28.75
CA GLY A 431 14.21 -4.75 -29.48
C GLY A 431 13.43 -5.77 -28.63
N TRP A 432 12.92 -5.37 -27.46
CA TRP A 432 12.14 -6.24 -26.57
C TRP A 432 10.64 -6.28 -26.94
N ASN A 433 10.18 -5.31 -27.75
CA ASN A 433 8.79 -5.18 -28.17
C ASN A 433 7.80 -5.15 -26.99
N THR A 434 8.16 -4.45 -25.91
CA THR A 434 7.33 -4.28 -24.73
C THR A 434 5.92 -3.88 -25.09
N LYS A 435 4.95 -4.60 -24.54
CA LYS A 435 3.52 -4.41 -24.80
C LYS A 435 2.73 -4.45 -23.50
N ILE A 436 2.06 -3.37 -23.19
CA ILE A 436 1.07 -3.30 -22.10
C ILE A 436 -0.31 -3.54 -22.69
N ASP A 437 -1.00 -4.57 -22.22
CA ASP A 437 -2.28 -5.00 -22.78
C ASP A 437 -3.46 -4.21 -22.24
N GLY A 438 -3.39 -3.73 -20.99
CA GLY A 438 -4.51 -3.08 -20.36
C GLY A 438 -4.15 -2.02 -19.30
N ILE A 439 -5.18 -1.30 -18.88
CA ILE A 439 -5.13 -0.31 -17.81
C ILE A 439 -6.19 -0.67 -16.78
N GLY A 440 -5.79 -0.74 -15.50
CA GLY A 440 -6.66 -0.91 -14.34
C GLY A 440 -6.83 0.40 -13.59
N SER A 441 -8.06 0.74 -13.22
CA SER A 441 -8.37 1.78 -12.24
C SER A 441 -8.92 1.15 -10.99
N GLN A 442 -8.28 1.39 -9.85
CA GLN A 442 -8.71 0.83 -8.57
C GLN A 442 -10.13 1.28 -8.21
N MET A 443 -10.46 2.55 -8.43
CA MET A 443 -11.78 3.11 -8.14
C MET A 443 -12.25 2.87 -6.69
N HIS A 444 -11.39 3.12 -5.72
CA HIS A 444 -11.77 3.22 -4.31
C HIS A 444 -12.51 4.54 -4.08
N ILE A 445 -13.81 4.52 -4.28
CA ILE A 445 -14.64 5.73 -4.35
C ILE A 445 -15.57 5.88 -3.14
N SER A 446 -16.34 6.96 -3.13
CA SER A 446 -17.44 7.17 -2.20
C SER A 446 -18.64 7.77 -2.92
N TYR A 447 -19.83 7.43 -2.45
CA TYR A 447 -21.04 8.19 -2.76
C TYR A 447 -21.06 9.48 -1.92
N TYR A 448 -21.40 10.59 -2.52
CA TYR A 448 -21.47 11.90 -1.86
C TYR A 448 -22.91 12.41 -1.83
N GLU A 449 -23.42 12.77 -0.65
CA GLU A 449 -24.73 13.42 -0.54
C GLU A 449 -24.75 14.83 -1.14
N ASN A 450 -23.61 15.48 -1.21
CA ASN A 450 -23.49 16.79 -1.86
C ASN A 450 -23.57 16.59 -3.38
N GLU A 451 -24.66 17.06 -4.00
CA GLU A 451 -24.94 16.90 -5.42
C GLU A 451 -23.84 17.49 -6.32
N GLN A 452 -23.29 18.65 -5.97
CA GLN A 452 -22.25 19.30 -6.78
C GLN A 452 -20.97 18.45 -6.78
N THR A 453 -20.59 17.91 -5.63
CA THR A 453 -19.44 16.99 -5.49
C THR A 453 -19.69 15.70 -6.27
N LEU A 454 -20.88 15.10 -6.11
CA LEU A 454 -21.25 13.86 -6.80
C LEU A 454 -21.17 14.03 -8.33
N GLU A 455 -21.70 15.12 -8.87
CA GLU A 455 -21.66 15.39 -10.31
C GLU A 455 -20.23 15.66 -10.82
N SER A 456 -19.38 16.32 -10.02
CA SER A 456 -17.95 16.47 -10.32
C SER A 456 -17.26 15.11 -10.42
N LYS A 457 -17.47 14.22 -9.45
CA LYS A 457 -16.93 12.86 -9.44
C LYS A 457 -17.43 12.03 -10.62
N LYS A 458 -18.73 12.06 -10.92
CA LYS A 458 -19.30 11.37 -12.08
C LYS A 458 -18.66 11.84 -13.39
N LYS A 459 -18.47 13.13 -13.57
CA LYS A 459 -17.81 13.69 -14.77
C LYS A 459 -16.36 13.21 -14.87
N ALA A 460 -15.64 13.18 -13.77
CA ALA A 460 -14.26 12.70 -13.74
C ALA A 460 -14.14 11.19 -14.05
N ILE A 461 -15.06 10.37 -13.54
CA ILE A 461 -15.16 8.93 -13.89
C ILE A 461 -15.39 8.77 -15.40
N GLN A 462 -16.34 9.49 -15.99
CA GLN A 462 -16.59 9.44 -17.43
C GLN A 462 -15.36 9.86 -18.26
N ASN A 463 -14.66 10.92 -17.84
CA ASN A 463 -13.45 11.38 -18.51
C ASN A 463 -12.32 10.33 -18.42
N MET A 464 -12.12 9.74 -17.25
CA MET A 464 -11.14 8.65 -17.07
C MET A 464 -11.43 7.49 -18.02
N LEU A 465 -12.67 6.99 -18.05
CA LEU A 465 -13.06 5.89 -18.94
C LEU A 465 -12.82 6.23 -20.42
N LYS A 466 -13.09 7.47 -20.85
CA LYS A 466 -12.82 7.95 -22.21
C LYS A 466 -11.31 7.94 -22.50
N ILE A 467 -10.50 8.50 -21.61
CA ILE A 467 -9.03 8.54 -21.77
C ILE A 467 -8.46 7.11 -21.85
N MET A 468 -8.94 6.19 -21.02
CA MET A 468 -8.51 4.79 -21.07
C MET A 468 -8.94 4.13 -22.37
N ALA A 469 -10.19 4.31 -22.83
CA ALA A 469 -10.71 3.75 -24.07
C ALA A 469 -9.97 4.27 -25.32
N GLU A 470 -9.59 5.54 -25.34
CA GLU A 470 -8.83 6.15 -26.45
C GLU A 470 -7.45 5.52 -26.66
N THR A 471 -6.91 4.79 -25.67
CA THR A 471 -5.63 4.06 -25.82
C THR A 471 -5.73 2.81 -26.70
N GLY A 472 -6.93 2.29 -26.94
CA GLY A 472 -7.14 1.01 -27.61
C GLY A 472 -6.81 -0.22 -26.77
N LYS A 473 -6.39 -0.04 -25.51
CA LYS A 473 -6.01 -1.10 -24.58
C LYS A 473 -7.23 -1.64 -23.83
N LEU A 474 -7.08 -2.83 -23.23
CA LEU A 474 -8.09 -3.38 -22.33
C LEU A 474 -8.30 -2.43 -21.13
N VAL A 475 -9.55 -2.28 -20.70
CA VAL A 475 -9.94 -1.44 -19.58
C VAL A 475 -10.53 -2.31 -18.48
N ARG A 476 -10.03 -2.15 -17.25
CA ARG A 476 -10.52 -2.83 -16.06
C ARG A 476 -10.83 -1.82 -14.97
N ILE A 477 -11.98 -1.96 -14.31
CA ILE A 477 -12.19 -1.44 -12.97
C ILE A 477 -11.71 -2.52 -12.01
N SER A 478 -10.58 -2.30 -11.35
CA SER A 478 -9.82 -3.37 -10.73
C SER A 478 -10.13 -3.62 -9.26
N GLU A 479 -10.63 -2.61 -8.53
CA GLU A 479 -10.73 -2.68 -7.07
C GLU A 479 -11.91 -1.86 -6.52
N ILE A 480 -13.03 -1.79 -7.25
CA ILE A 480 -14.12 -0.92 -6.84
C ILE A 480 -14.63 -1.29 -5.45
N ASP A 481 -14.66 -0.31 -4.59
CA ASP A 481 -15.43 -0.27 -3.35
C ASP A 481 -16.01 1.13 -3.15
N MET A 482 -17.15 1.23 -2.46
CA MET A 482 -17.86 2.50 -2.34
C MET A 482 -18.19 2.81 -0.88
N GLY A 483 -17.53 3.82 -0.31
CA GLY A 483 -17.90 4.42 0.96
C GLY A 483 -19.08 5.37 0.83
N TYR A 484 -19.47 5.97 1.95
CA TYR A 484 -20.53 6.97 2.01
C TYR A 484 -20.04 8.24 2.69
N VAL A 485 -20.26 9.39 2.05
CA VAL A 485 -19.89 10.72 2.57
C VAL A 485 -21.16 11.56 2.70
N ASP A 486 -21.40 12.07 3.90
CA ASP A 486 -22.58 12.89 4.20
C ASP A 486 -22.48 14.29 3.58
N LYS A 487 -23.56 15.08 3.77
CA LYS A 487 -23.65 16.46 3.26
C LYS A 487 -22.58 17.41 3.83
N ASP A 488 -22.01 17.06 5.00
CA ASP A 488 -20.97 17.84 5.67
C ASP A 488 -19.55 17.39 5.26
N GLY A 489 -19.44 16.43 4.31
CA GLY A 489 -18.19 15.91 3.79
C GLY A 489 -17.50 14.90 4.71
N LYS A 490 -18.23 14.25 5.61
CA LYS A 490 -17.69 13.26 6.54
C LYS A 490 -18.03 11.85 6.10
N ASP A 491 -17.07 10.96 6.25
CA ASP A 491 -17.28 9.52 6.09
C ASP A 491 -18.30 8.99 7.09
N VAL A 492 -19.22 8.16 6.61
CA VAL A 492 -20.28 7.53 7.42
C VAL A 492 -20.01 6.03 7.53
N THR A 493 -19.99 5.53 8.75
CA THR A 493 -19.81 4.10 9.03
C THR A 493 -21.13 3.33 8.95
N THR A 494 -21.06 2.01 8.75
CA THR A 494 -22.21 1.11 8.81
C THR A 494 -22.97 1.26 10.13
N ALA A 495 -22.27 1.34 11.26
CA ALA A 495 -22.87 1.53 12.58
C ALA A 495 -23.59 2.88 12.74
N GLN A 496 -23.21 3.91 11.99
CA GLN A 496 -23.92 5.19 11.97
C GLN A 496 -25.18 5.09 11.10
N LEU A 497 -25.11 4.42 9.95
CA LEU A 497 -26.30 4.15 9.12
C LEU A 497 -27.34 3.31 9.88
N GLU A 498 -26.91 2.31 10.64
CA GLU A 498 -27.79 1.44 11.43
C GLU A 498 -28.57 2.15 12.55
N LYS A 499 -28.08 3.30 13.00
CA LYS A 499 -28.77 4.14 14.00
C LYS A 499 -29.84 5.04 13.41
N LEU A 500 -29.90 5.18 12.09
CA LEU A 500 -30.90 6.00 11.42
C LEU A 500 -32.28 5.31 11.40
N PRO A 501 -33.37 6.08 11.32
CA PRO A 501 -34.68 5.52 10.98
C PRO A 501 -34.59 4.66 9.72
N ILE A 502 -35.33 3.56 9.69
CA ILE A 502 -35.18 2.56 8.61
C ILE A 502 -35.41 3.13 7.21
N GLU A 503 -36.35 4.05 7.05
CA GLU A 503 -36.64 4.69 5.78
C GLU A 503 -35.46 5.56 5.30
N GLU A 504 -34.83 6.29 6.22
CA GLU A 504 -33.66 7.12 5.92
C GLU A 504 -32.44 6.27 5.55
N ARG A 505 -32.19 5.23 6.34
CA ARG A 505 -31.12 4.26 6.06
C ARG A 505 -31.29 3.64 4.67
N VAL A 506 -32.46 3.11 4.37
CA VAL A 506 -32.76 2.47 3.08
C VAL A 506 -32.62 3.46 1.92
N ALA A 507 -33.03 4.72 2.10
CA ALA A 507 -32.87 5.75 1.08
C ALA A 507 -31.38 6.01 0.76
N LYS A 508 -30.52 6.10 1.79
CA LYS A 508 -29.07 6.28 1.63
C LYS A 508 -28.41 5.07 0.94
N GLU A 509 -28.75 3.85 1.37
CA GLU A 509 -28.23 2.62 0.77
C GLU A 509 -28.70 2.45 -0.69
N LYS A 510 -29.93 2.83 -1.03
CA LYS A 510 -30.42 2.86 -2.42
C LYS A 510 -29.71 3.89 -3.27
N ALA A 511 -29.34 5.06 -2.74
CA ALA A 511 -28.56 6.05 -3.45
C ALA A 511 -27.16 5.51 -3.82
N MET A 512 -26.50 4.75 -2.93
CA MET A 512 -25.27 4.03 -3.26
C MET A 512 -25.52 2.98 -4.37
N ALA A 513 -26.61 2.23 -4.29
CA ALA A 513 -26.97 1.22 -5.29
C ALA A 513 -27.15 1.84 -6.69
N GLU A 514 -27.86 2.95 -6.79
CA GLU A 514 -28.04 3.69 -8.05
C GLU A 514 -26.71 4.23 -8.59
N HIS A 515 -25.78 4.59 -7.71
CA HIS A 515 -24.45 5.02 -8.13
C HIS A 515 -23.59 3.86 -8.66
N TYR A 516 -23.63 2.67 -8.05
CA TYR A 516 -23.03 1.46 -8.62
C TYR A 516 -23.58 1.14 -10.00
N LYS A 517 -24.92 1.12 -10.14
CA LYS A 517 -25.60 0.91 -11.42
C LYS A 517 -25.10 1.89 -12.46
N TRP A 518 -25.12 3.19 -12.14
CA TRP A 518 -24.67 4.24 -13.05
C TRP A 518 -23.21 4.04 -13.51
N ILE A 519 -22.29 3.72 -12.60
CA ILE A 519 -20.88 3.48 -12.95
C ILE A 519 -20.75 2.35 -13.97
N ILE A 520 -21.41 1.23 -13.74
CA ILE A 520 -21.34 0.06 -14.59
C ILE A 520 -21.96 0.37 -15.98
N GLU A 521 -23.09 1.06 -16.02
CA GLU A 521 -23.70 1.55 -17.26
C GLU A 521 -22.77 2.49 -18.03
N GLN A 522 -22.06 3.40 -17.34
CA GLN A 522 -21.07 4.27 -18.00
C GLN A 522 -19.88 3.48 -18.54
N TYR A 523 -19.42 2.45 -17.85
CA TYR A 523 -18.38 1.57 -18.34
C TYR A 523 -18.80 0.92 -19.66
N PHE A 524 -19.95 0.28 -19.73
CA PHE A 524 -20.46 -0.35 -20.97
C PHE A 524 -20.73 0.65 -22.08
N LYS A 525 -21.17 1.84 -21.74
CA LYS A 525 -21.46 2.90 -22.71
C LYS A 525 -20.19 3.51 -23.34
N ILE A 526 -19.12 3.64 -22.55
CA ILE A 526 -17.92 4.40 -22.97
C ILE A 526 -16.83 3.49 -23.49
N VAL A 527 -16.63 2.34 -22.87
CA VAL A 527 -15.56 1.40 -23.21
C VAL A 527 -16.01 0.49 -24.36
N PRO A 528 -15.33 0.48 -25.52
CA PRO A 528 -15.66 -0.42 -26.62
C PRO A 528 -15.63 -1.89 -26.19
N VAL A 529 -16.52 -2.72 -26.73
CA VAL A 529 -16.67 -4.14 -26.38
C VAL A 529 -15.33 -4.89 -26.45
N SER A 530 -14.52 -4.64 -27.48
CA SER A 530 -13.20 -5.27 -27.66
C SER A 530 -12.16 -4.89 -26.58
N GLN A 531 -12.43 -3.85 -25.80
CA GLN A 531 -11.56 -3.36 -24.75
C GLN A 531 -12.09 -3.68 -23.34
N GLN A 532 -13.31 -4.22 -23.22
CA GLN A 532 -13.94 -4.53 -21.94
C GLN A 532 -13.30 -5.78 -21.33
N TYR A 533 -12.52 -5.60 -20.25
CA TYR A 533 -11.97 -6.73 -19.50
C TYR A 533 -12.86 -7.14 -18.32
N GLY A 534 -13.30 -6.19 -17.52
CA GLY A 534 -14.16 -6.52 -16.38
C GLY A 534 -14.18 -5.51 -15.25
N ILE A 535 -14.96 -5.85 -14.22
CA ILE A 535 -15.10 -5.09 -12.98
C ILE A 535 -14.87 -6.02 -11.80
N CYS A 536 -14.03 -5.61 -10.85
CA CYS A 536 -13.73 -6.34 -9.63
C CYS A 536 -14.21 -5.58 -8.39
N GLN A 537 -15.12 -6.18 -7.63
CA GLN A 537 -15.48 -5.70 -6.30
C GLN A 537 -14.36 -6.02 -5.31
N TRP A 538 -13.77 -4.99 -4.67
CA TRP A 538 -12.64 -5.18 -3.75
C TRP A 538 -13.06 -5.69 -2.38
N CYS A 539 -14.05 -5.06 -1.78
CA CYS A 539 -14.61 -5.49 -0.51
C CYS A 539 -15.94 -6.23 -0.74
N LEU A 540 -15.97 -7.56 -0.54
CA LEU A 540 -17.21 -8.34 -0.65
C LEU A 540 -18.24 -7.91 0.38
N THR A 541 -17.80 -7.82 1.64
CA THR A 541 -18.62 -7.38 2.78
C THR A 541 -18.26 -5.96 3.19
N ASP A 542 -19.08 -5.34 4.01
CA ASP A 542 -18.70 -4.14 4.73
C ASP A 542 -17.39 -4.36 5.49
N SER A 543 -16.61 -3.30 5.65
CA SER A 543 -15.36 -3.38 6.40
C SER A 543 -15.63 -3.51 7.90
N PRO A 544 -15.03 -4.50 8.59
CA PRO A 544 -15.01 -4.52 10.05
C PRO A 544 -14.34 -3.27 10.65
N THR A 545 -14.69 -2.94 11.89
CA THR A 545 -14.15 -1.74 12.57
C THR A 545 -12.64 -1.81 12.86
N ASP A 546 -12.08 -3.00 12.88
CA ASP A 546 -10.65 -3.30 13.06
C ASP A 546 -9.91 -3.57 11.74
N SER A 547 -10.58 -3.37 10.61
CA SER A 547 -9.96 -3.51 9.28
C SER A 547 -8.86 -2.46 9.05
N GLY A 548 -7.76 -2.88 8.44
CA GLY A 548 -6.73 -1.96 7.95
C GLY A 548 -7.15 -1.14 6.73
N TRP A 549 -8.30 -1.48 6.12
CA TRP A 549 -8.84 -0.81 4.94
C TRP A 549 -10.27 -0.32 5.20
N ARG A 550 -10.50 1.00 5.10
CA ARG A 550 -11.81 1.68 5.28
C ARG A 550 -12.60 1.18 6.50
N PRO A 551 -12.02 1.21 7.73
CA PRO A 551 -12.58 0.57 8.92
C PRO A 551 -14.02 1.02 9.20
N GLY A 552 -14.91 0.05 9.35
CA GLY A 552 -16.32 0.26 9.66
C GLY A 552 -17.18 0.86 8.54
N GLN A 553 -16.64 1.07 7.32
CA GLN A 553 -17.39 1.67 6.22
C GLN A 553 -18.31 0.67 5.49
N PRO A 554 -19.43 1.14 4.87
CA PRO A 554 -20.43 0.30 4.21
C PRO A 554 -20.03 -0.10 2.78
N VAL A 555 -18.80 -0.54 2.57
CA VAL A 555 -18.16 -0.73 1.25
C VAL A 555 -18.53 -2.00 0.49
N GLY A 556 -19.20 -2.95 1.15
CA GLY A 556 -19.53 -4.26 0.57
C GLY A 556 -20.83 -4.30 -0.22
N LEU A 557 -20.95 -5.29 -1.09
CA LEU A 557 -22.22 -5.69 -1.70
C LEU A 557 -23.05 -6.55 -0.73
N TRP A 558 -22.40 -7.15 0.26
CA TRP A 558 -22.99 -7.87 1.37
C TRP A 558 -22.63 -7.19 2.70
N ASN A 559 -23.46 -7.36 3.70
CA ASN A 559 -23.10 -7.00 5.07
C ASN A 559 -22.17 -8.06 5.70
N LEU A 560 -21.70 -7.83 6.93
CA LEU A 560 -20.79 -8.75 7.63
C LEU A 560 -21.40 -10.15 7.92
N ASN A 561 -22.71 -10.31 7.76
CA ASN A 561 -23.41 -11.60 7.89
C ASN A 561 -23.69 -12.25 6.52
N TYR A 562 -23.04 -11.81 5.45
CA TYR A 562 -23.24 -12.26 4.07
C TYR A 562 -24.69 -12.09 3.54
N GLN A 563 -25.45 -11.15 4.09
CA GLN A 563 -26.75 -10.76 3.55
C GLN A 563 -26.55 -9.68 2.48
N ARG A 564 -27.25 -9.82 1.36
CA ARG A 564 -27.21 -8.84 0.27
C ARG A 564 -27.66 -7.47 0.72
N LYS A 565 -26.98 -6.44 0.29
CA LYS A 565 -27.32 -5.03 0.49
C LYS A 565 -27.95 -4.45 -0.78
N PRO A 566 -28.60 -3.26 -0.72
CA PRO A 566 -29.06 -2.56 -1.93
C PRO A 566 -27.97 -2.39 -2.98
N ALA A 567 -26.71 -2.18 -2.58
CA ALA A 567 -25.55 -2.12 -3.47
C ALA A 567 -25.41 -3.37 -4.38
N TYR A 568 -25.75 -4.57 -3.88
CA TYR A 568 -25.79 -5.79 -4.70
C TYR A 568 -26.80 -5.65 -5.84
N GLY A 569 -28.01 -5.15 -5.53
CA GLY A 569 -29.05 -4.90 -6.54
C GLY A 569 -28.59 -3.88 -7.59
N GLY A 570 -28.01 -2.76 -7.16
CA GLY A 570 -27.48 -1.76 -8.08
C GLY A 570 -26.35 -2.30 -8.97
N PHE A 571 -25.47 -3.13 -8.42
CA PHE A 571 -24.42 -3.79 -9.21
C PHE A 571 -25.03 -4.75 -10.25
N ALA A 572 -25.99 -5.58 -9.85
CA ALA A 572 -26.71 -6.51 -10.72
C ALA A 572 -27.48 -5.79 -11.86
N ASP A 573 -28.21 -4.72 -11.51
CA ASP A 573 -28.96 -3.92 -12.48
C ASP A 573 -28.04 -3.21 -13.49
N GLY A 574 -26.85 -2.74 -13.03
CA GLY A 574 -25.82 -2.21 -13.91
C GLY A 574 -25.27 -3.23 -14.88
N LEU A 575 -25.01 -4.47 -14.42
CA LEU A 575 -24.57 -5.58 -15.28
C LEU A 575 -25.63 -5.98 -16.32
N ALA A 576 -26.90 -5.94 -15.93
CA ALA A 576 -28.00 -6.24 -16.85
C ALA A 576 -28.08 -5.24 -18.02
N ASN A 577 -27.52 -4.05 -17.85
CA ASN A 577 -27.41 -2.99 -18.87
C ASN A 577 -28.68 -2.86 -19.73
N LYS A 578 -29.84 -3.03 -19.12
CA LYS A 578 -31.10 -2.88 -19.84
C LYS A 578 -31.26 -1.40 -20.22
N GLN A 579 -30.98 -1.09 -21.46
CA GLN A 579 -31.31 0.22 -22.03
C GLN A 579 -32.82 0.40 -21.88
N GLN A 580 -33.23 1.37 -21.03
CA GLN A 580 -34.61 1.81 -20.92
C GLN A 580 -35.00 2.61 -22.16
#